data_d02539855e61b6fe27ae67835b1a0d98
#
_entry.id   d02539855e61b6fe27ae67835b1a0d98
#
_cell.length_a   1.000
_cell.length_b   1.000
_cell.length_c   1.000
_cell.angle_alpha   90.00
_cell.angle_beta   90.00
_cell.angle_gamma   90.00
#
_symmetry.space_group_name_H-M   'P 1'
#
loop_
_entity.id
_entity.type
_entity.pdbx_description
1 polymer ?
#
loop_
_entity_poly.entity_id
_entity_poly.type
_entity_poly.pdbx_seq_one_letter_code
_entity_poly.pdbx_strand_id
1 'polypeptide(L)'
;MKYQKQSGQGNVIDAALAKIGASPLVGLAEEIPYIHTDNSCPMSKDDWGYVTSAGHIFLNPRKDGTIGEWTYVLAHLMLHLGLGHLQENRIHDPVWQQACDIAVTRFLLDGKIGTPPMDVSGILNAAAADEEKLYHRLLAEPDKRLGSNLSLMSHGRPDIVWDGVSRFRDFEAAFADSLRRSLRESIQLAGGLTKVEQKAQKHNSTNYHRAKEWFVSSYPLLGAVAAGFQLVDDLAVVQRMRVPIAAVNAHLQELYVNPGCRLSFEEWKFVLAHEFL
;
A
#
# COMPACT_ATOMS: atom_id res chain seq x y z
N MET A 1 9.34 -17.71 -3.63
CA MET A 1 8.15 -17.92 -4.48
C MET A 1 8.34 -19.13 -5.38
N LYS A 2 7.44 -20.10 -5.37
CA LYS A 2 7.45 -21.25 -6.30
C LYS A 2 6.30 -21.07 -7.29
N TYR A 3 6.62 -20.99 -8.57
CA TYR A 3 5.69 -20.82 -9.67
C TYR A 3 5.71 -22.07 -10.54
N GLN A 4 4.53 -22.66 -10.79
CA GLN A 4 4.39 -23.83 -11.64
C GLN A 4 4.03 -23.37 -13.07
N LYS A 5 4.98 -23.48 -13.98
CA LYS A 5 4.95 -22.93 -15.34
C LYS A 5 4.15 -23.81 -16.30
N GLN A 6 3.08 -23.27 -16.90
CA GLN A 6 2.51 -23.82 -18.14
C GLN A 6 2.85 -22.93 -19.33
N SER A 7 3.07 -23.54 -20.49
CA SER A 7 3.58 -22.89 -21.71
C SER A 7 2.60 -21.87 -22.31
N GLY A 8 3.07 -20.65 -22.55
CA GLY A 8 2.36 -19.58 -23.26
C GLY A 8 2.10 -18.34 -22.43
N GLN A 9 1.35 -18.41 -21.34
CA GLN A 9 1.11 -17.31 -20.40
C GLN A 9 2.27 -17.07 -19.44
N GLY A 10 3.16 -18.05 -19.25
CA GLY A 10 4.28 -17.96 -18.31
C GLY A 10 5.14 -16.70 -18.49
N ASN A 11 5.39 -16.29 -19.72
CA ASN A 11 6.22 -15.12 -20.00
C ASN A 11 5.56 -13.81 -19.60
N VAL A 12 4.24 -13.67 -19.73
CA VAL A 12 3.50 -12.44 -19.38
C VAL A 12 3.39 -12.31 -17.87
N ILE A 13 3.10 -13.40 -17.17
CA ILE A 13 3.02 -13.45 -15.71
C ILE A 13 4.41 -13.22 -15.09
N ASP A 14 5.47 -13.84 -15.64
CA ASP A 14 6.85 -13.62 -15.21
C ASP A 14 7.25 -12.13 -15.34
N ALA A 15 6.86 -11.49 -16.46
CA ALA A 15 7.10 -10.07 -16.68
C ALA A 15 6.28 -9.17 -15.72
N ALA A 16 5.04 -9.56 -15.41
CA ALA A 16 4.22 -8.86 -14.41
C ALA A 16 4.83 -8.98 -13.00
N LEU A 17 5.29 -10.17 -12.61
CA LEU A 17 5.99 -10.39 -11.35
C LEU A 17 7.29 -9.61 -11.25
N ALA A 18 8.04 -9.50 -12.36
CA ALA A 18 9.25 -8.65 -12.40
C ALA A 18 8.92 -7.16 -12.16
N LYS A 19 7.77 -6.66 -12.67
CA LYS A 19 7.30 -5.31 -12.37
C LYS A 19 6.92 -5.13 -10.90
N ILE A 20 6.26 -6.13 -10.30
CA ILE A 20 5.95 -6.12 -8.86
C ILE A 20 7.25 -6.14 -8.04
N GLY A 21 8.25 -6.93 -8.44
CA GLY A 21 9.57 -6.95 -7.82
C GLY A 21 10.34 -5.62 -7.86
N ALA A 22 9.97 -4.73 -8.79
CA ALA A 22 10.49 -3.36 -8.89
C ALA A 22 9.56 -2.31 -8.23
N SER A 23 8.55 -2.73 -7.50
CA SER A 23 7.55 -1.87 -6.86
C SER A 23 7.63 -1.95 -5.32
N PRO A 24 6.90 -1.09 -4.59
CA PRO A 24 6.77 -1.19 -3.14
C PRO A 24 6.19 -2.51 -2.62
N LEU A 25 5.71 -3.38 -3.51
CA LEU A 25 5.13 -4.69 -3.14
C LEU A 25 6.15 -5.83 -3.12
N VAL A 26 7.43 -5.56 -3.40
CA VAL A 26 8.47 -6.60 -3.54
C VAL A 26 8.57 -7.51 -2.32
N GLY A 27 8.60 -6.96 -1.11
CA GLY A 27 8.69 -7.76 0.11
C GLY A 27 7.45 -8.62 0.35
N LEU A 28 6.28 -8.11 0.01
CA LEU A 28 5.05 -8.89 0.06
C LEU A 28 5.06 -10.03 -0.97
N ALA A 29 5.53 -9.75 -2.19
CA ALA A 29 5.64 -10.77 -3.23
C ALA A 29 6.62 -11.90 -2.86
N GLU A 30 7.69 -11.59 -2.12
CA GLU A 30 8.66 -12.58 -1.62
C GLU A 30 8.03 -13.57 -0.62
N GLU A 31 7.02 -13.12 0.14
CA GLU A 31 6.31 -13.94 1.11
C GLU A 31 5.22 -14.84 0.50
N ILE A 32 4.77 -14.59 -0.74
CA ILE A 32 3.77 -15.42 -1.41
C ILE A 32 4.32 -16.84 -1.62
N PRO A 33 3.70 -17.88 -1.03
CA PRO A 33 4.25 -19.23 -1.11
C PRO A 33 4.09 -19.84 -2.51
N TYR A 34 2.91 -19.70 -3.11
CA TYR A 34 2.59 -20.31 -4.40
C TYR A 34 1.67 -19.43 -5.25
N ILE A 35 1.95 -19.39 -6.56
CA ILE A 35 1.05 -18.90 -7.60
C ILE A 35 0.70 -20.07 -8.52
N HIS A 36 -0.58 -20.37 -8.58
CA HIS A 36 -1.15 -21.45 -9.39
C HIS A 36 -1.71 -20.90 -10.69
N THR A 37 -1.33 -21.48 -11.81
CA THR A 37 -1.79 -21.12 -13.17
C THR A 37 -2.32 -22.32 -13.92
N ASP A 38 -2.67 -23.36 -13.21
CA ASP A 38 -3.25 -24.58 -13.76
C ASP A 38 -4.78 -24.60 -13.63
N ASN A 39 -5.41 -25.60 -14.22
CA ASN A 39 -6.86 -25.81 -14.12
C ASN A 39 -7.29 -26.51 -12.81
N SER A 40 -6.44 -26.52 -11.78
CA SER A 40 -6.73 -27.20 -10.50
C SER A 40 -7.92 -26.59 -9.75
N CYS A 41 -8.31 -25.35 -10.09
CA CYS A 41 -9.44 -24.69 -9.48
C CYS A 41 -10.50 -24.29 -10.50
N PRO A 42 -11.78 -24.53 -10.20
CA PRO A 42 -12.89 -24.16 -11.09
C PRO A 42 -13.09 -22.64 -11.04
N MET A 43 -12.57 -21.95 -12.05
CA MET A 43 -12.83 -20.52 -12.30
C MET A 43 -13.73 -20.36 -13.53
N SER A 44 -14.61 -19.34 -13.51
CA SER A 44 -15.32 -18.91 -14.70
C SER A 44 -14.34 -18.41 -15.76
N LYS A 45 -14.72 -18.40 -17.04
CA LYS A 45 -13.91 -17.79 -18.10
C LYS A 45 -13.68 -16.27 -17.88
N ASP A 46 -14.54 -15.64 -17.11
CA ASP A 46 -14.51 -14.19 -16.85
C ASP A 46 -13.70 -13.82 -15.61
N ASP A 47 -13.40 -14.79 -14.74
CA ASP A 47 -12.56 -14.58 -13.55
C ASP A 47 -11.10 -14.35 -13.93
N TRP A 48 -10.40 -13.48 -13.22
CA TRP A 48 -8.95 -13.29 -13.34
C TRP A 48 -8.16 -14.14 -12.35
N GLY A 49 -8.65 -14.23 -11.12
CA GLY A 49 -8.00 -14.99 -10.06
C GLY A 49 -8.59 -14.73 -8.68
N TYR A 50 -8.05 -15.41 -7.70
CA TYR A 50 -8.37 -15.22 -6.29
C TYR A 50 -7.18 -15.56 -5.39
N VAL A 51 -7.23 -15.13 -4.13
CA VAL A 51 -6.22 -15.43 -3.12
C VAL A 51 -6.84 -16.12 -1.92
N THR A 52 -6.11 -17.05 -1.29
CA THR A 52 -6.56 -17.74 -0.08
C THR A 52 -5.88 -17.18 1.18
N SER A 53 -6.46 -17.47 2.36
CA SER A 53 -5.90 -17.08 3.65
C SER A 53 -4.50 -17.65 3.93
N ALA A 54 -4.15 -18.79 3.31
CA ALA A 54 -2.78 -19.33 3.34
C ALA A 54 -1.78 -18.59 2.45
N GLY A 55 -2.24 -17.61 1.66
CA GLY A 55 -1.39 -16.84 0.74
C GLY A 55 -1.19 -17.49 -0.63
N HIS A 56 -1.99 -18.51 -0.97
CA HIS A 56 -1.96 -19.09 -2.31
C HIS A 56 -2.75 -18.21 -3.26
N ILE A 57 -2.14 -17.82 -4.38
CA ILE A 57 -2.78 -17.06 -5.46
C ILE A 57 -3.11 -18.04 -6.59
N PHE A 58 -4.35 -18.02 -7.05
CA PHE A 58 -4.83 -18.81 -8.18
C PHE A 58 -5.20 -17.88 -9.32
N LEU A 59 -4.56 -18.04 -10.47
CA LEU A 59 -4.78 -17.24 -11.67
C LEU A 59 -5.48 -18.09 -12.73
N ASN A 60 -6.38 -17.46 -13.48
CA ASN A 60 -7.12 -18.14 -14.52
C ASN A 60 -6.24 -18.37 -15.77
N PRO A 61 -5.90 -19.62 -16.12
CA PRO A 61 -5.05 -19.90 -17.26
C PRO A 61 -5.72 -19.64 -18.62
N ARG A 62 -7.03 -19.35 -18.64
CA ARG A 62 -7.81 -19.08 -19.86
C ARG A 62 -7.95 -17.57 -20.14
N LYS A 63 -7.42 -16.70 -19.28
CA LYS A 63 -7.44 -15.26 -19.48
C LYS A 63 -6.24 -14.80 -20.31
N ASP A 64 -6.54 -14.14 -21.42
CA ASP A 64 -5.52 -13.40 -22.15
C ASP A 64 -5.45 -11.98 -21.58
N GLY A 65 -4.31 -11.62 -21.00
CA GLY A 65 -4.09 -10.31 -20.41
C GLY A 65 -2.73 -9.73 -20.79
N THR A 66 -2.66 -8.43 -20.85
CA THR A 66 -1.41 -7.69 -21.01
C THR A 66 -0.55 -7.77 -19.74
N ILE A 67 0.74 -7.44 -19.85
CA ILE A 67 1.63 -7.36 -18.68
C ILE A 67 1.07 -6.36 -17.65
N GLY A 68 0.47 -5.25 -18.09
CA GLY A 68 -0.13 -4.25 -17.21
C GLY A 68 -1.32 -4.80 -16.43
N GLU A 69 -2.22 -5.53 -17.07
CA GLU A 69 -3.38 -6.14 -16.44
C GLU A 69 -2.97 -7.24 -15.45
N TRP A 70 -2.06 -8.13 -15.82
CA TRP A 70 -1.56 -9.14 -14.89
C TRP A 70 -0.77 -8.53 -13.72
N THR A 71 -0.06 -7.43 -13.93
CA THR A 71 0.58 -6.68 -12.82
C THR A 71 -0.48 -6.17 -11.86
N TYR A 72 -1.58 -5.60 -12.37
CA TYR A 72 -2.68 -5.12 -11.54
C TYR A 72 -3.35 -6.26 -10.77
N VAL A 73 -3.73 -7.35 -11.44
CA VAL A 73 -4.39 -8.51 -10.84
C VAL A 73 -3.55 -9.11 -9.72
N LEU A 74 -2.28 -9.38 -9.99
CA LEU A 74 -1.35 -9.94 -8.99
C LEU A 74 -1.19 -8.99 -7.80
N ALA A 75 -0.97 -7.71 -8.05
CA ALA A 75 -0.83 -6.72 -7.00
C ALA A 75 -2.12 -6.58 -6.16
N HIS A 76 -3.28 -6.62 -6.80
CA HIS A 76 -4.58 -6.59 -6.14
C HIS A 76 -4.74 -7.77 -5.17
N LEU A 77 -4.51 -8.99 -5.63
CA LEU A 77 -4.62 -10.20 -4.81
C LEU A 77 -3.58 -10.22 -3.66
N MET A 78 -2.35 -9.76 -3.93
CA MET A 78 -1.31 -9.63 -2.90
C MET A 78 -1.68 -8.60 -1.83
N LEU A 79 -2.25 -7.45 -2.22
CA LEU A 79 -2.63 -6.40 -1.28
C LEU A 79 -3.71 -6.84 -0.31
N HIS A 80 -4.63 -7.72 -0.70
CA HIS A 80 -5.57 -8.31 0.26
C HIS A 80 -4.87 -9.02 1.43
N LEU A 81 -3.74 -9.67 1.18
CA LEU A 81 -2.92 -10.27 2.24
C LEU A 81 -2.18 -9.20 3.05
N GLY A 82 -1.53 -8.25 2.35
CA GLY A 82 -0.72 -7.21 2.97
C GLY A 82 -1.51 -6.20 3.81
N LEU A 83 -2.80 -6.01 3.50
CA LEU A 83 -3.71 -5.14 4.26
C LEU A 83 -4.58 -5.91 5.27
N GLY A 84 -4.40 -7.22 5.40
CA GLY A 84 -5.09 -8.01 6.42
C GLY A 84 -6.58 -8.24 6.16
N HIS A 85 -7.02 -8.25 4.90
CA HIS A 85 -8.44 -8.36 4.54
C HIS A 85 -9.04 -9.75 4.76
N LEU A 86 -8.21 -10.81 4.81
CA LEU A 86 -8.65 -12.20 4.96
C LEU A 86 -8.87 -12.54 6.44
N GLN A 87 -9.86 -11.90 7.06
CA GLN A 87 -10.26 -12.13 8.44
C GLN A 87 -11.38 -13.16 8.49
N GLU A 88 -11.20 -14.24 9.26
CA GLU A 88 -12.16 -15.36 9.35
C GLU A 88 -13.60 -14.91 9.65
N ASN A 89 -13.75 -13.95 10.55
CA ASN A 89 -15.04 -13.44 11.01
C ASN A 89 -15.74 -12.51 10.00
N ARG A 90 -15.04 -12.01 8.96
CA ARG A 90 -15.55 -10.99 8.02
C ARG A 90 -15.44 -11.40 6.55
N ILE A 91 -14.61 -12.39 6.25
CA ILE A 91 -14.31 -12.80 4.85
C ILE A 91 -15.55 -13.20 4.05
N HIS A 92 -16.62 -13.63 4.73
CA HIS A 92 -17.88 -14.02 4.10
C HIS A 92 -18.89 -12.86 4.00
N ASP A 93 -18.56 -11.66 4.53
CA ASP A 93 -19.42 -10.48 4.42
C ASP A 93 -19.18 -9.79 3.06
N PRO A 94 -20.16 -9.78 2.15
CA PRO A 94 -20.00 -9.18 0.83
C PRO A 94 -19.77 -7.66 0.88
N VAL A 95 -20.23 -6.97 1.93
CA VAL A 95 -20.00 -5.54 2.10
C VAL A 95 -18.57 -5.27 2.52
N TRP A 96 -18.03 -6.13 3.37
CA TRP A 96 -16.61 -6.09 3.74
C TRP A 96 -15.70 -6.34 2.54
N GLN A 97 -15.99 -7.39 1.76
CA GLN A 97 -15.25 -7.69 0.53
C GLN A 97 -15.23 -6.50 -0.43
N GLN A 98 -16.38 -5.86 -0.65
CA GLN A 98 -16.48 -4.69 -1.51
C GLN A 98 -15.69 -3.48 -0.96
N ALA A 99 -15.71 -3.25 0.36
CA ALA A 99 -14.91 -2.19 0.99
C ALA A 99 -13.41 -2.43 0.78
N CYS A 100 -12.96 -3.66 0.97
CA CYS A 100 -11.58 -4.08 0.73
C CYS A 100 -11.16 -3.90 -0.73
N ASP A 101 -11.99 -4.30 -1.69
CA ASP A 101 -11.75 -4.14 -3.12
C ASP A 101 -11.60 -2.67 -3.52
N ILE A 102 -12.46 -1.81 -2.98
CA ILE A 102 -12.38 -0.37 -3.23
C ILE A 102 -11.07 0.20 -2.67
N ALA A 103 -10.68 -0.17 -1.45
CA ALA A 103 -9.44 0.29 -0.83
C ALA A 103 -8.21 -0.15 -1.63
N VAL A 104 -8.13 -1.42 -2.00
CA VAL A 104 -7.04 -1.99 -2.81
C VAL A 104 -6.97 -1.32 -4.18
N THR A 105 -8.11 -1.18 -4.87
CA THR A 105 -8.16 -0.56 -6.19
C THR A 105 -7.65 0.88 -6.15
N ARG A 106 -8.06 1.66 -5.17
CA ARG A 106 -7.57 3.03 -5.00
C ARG A 106 -6.07 3.08 -4.76
N PHE A 107 -5.56 2.22 -3.87
CA PHE A 107 -4.13 2.12 -3.62
C PHE A 107 -3.33 1.86 -4.92
N LEU A 108 -3.82 0.93 -5.74
CA LEU A 108 -3.17 0.59 -7.02
C LEU A 108 -3.22 1.73 -8.04
N LEU A 109 -4.35 2.43 -8.14
CA LEU A 109 -4.53 3.56 -9.04
C LEU A 109 -3.65 4.75 -8.62
N ASP A 110 -3.64 5.09 -7.34
CA ASP A 110 -2.82 6.18 -6.79
C ASP A 110 -1.32 5.87 -6.94
N GLY A 111 -0.93 4.60 -6.70
CA GLY A 111 0.43 4.11 -6.89
C GLY A 111 0.82 3.85 -8.35
N LYS A 112 -0.12 3.98 -9.32
CA LYS A 112 0.07 3.66 -10.75
C LYS A 112 0.63 2.26 -10.98
N ILE A 113 0.17 1.30 -10.20
CA ILE A 113 0.62 -0.10 -10.23
C ILE A 113 -0.29 -0.90 -11.18
N GLY A 114 0.24 -1.25 -12.33
CA GLY A 114 -0.48 -1.99 -13.36
C GLY A 114 -1.59 -1.19 -14.06
N THR A 115 -2.45 -1.90 -14.79
CA THR A 115 -3.59 -1.36 -15.52
C THR A 115 -4.82 -2.19 -15.17
N PRO A 116 -5.91 -1.57 -14.66
CA PRO A 116 -7.13 -2.32 -14.35
C PRO A 116 -7.67 -3.06 -15.58
N PRO A 117 -8.00 -4.35 -15.47
CA PRO A 117 -8.57 -5.11 -16.58
C PRO A 117 -10.10 -4.91 -16.75
N MET A 118 -10.70 -4.01 -15.96
CA MET A 118 -12.11 -3.64 -16.01
C MET A 118 -12.29 -2.13 -15.78
N ASP A 119 -13.52 -1.66 -16.00
CA ASP A 119 -13.88 -0.28 -15.68
C ASP A 119 -13.94 -0.06 -14.15
N VAL A 120 -13.10 0.81 -13.65
CA VAL A 120 -13.02 1.21 -12.24
C VAL A 120 -13.51 2.64 -11.98
N SER A 121 -14.14 3.27 -12.97
CA SER A 121 -14.60 4.67 -12.89
C SER A 121 -15.56 4.92 -11.71
N GLY A 122 -16.41 3.96 -11.38
CA GLY A 122 -17.30 4.01 -10.23
C GLY A 122 -16.57 4.08 -8.88
N ILE A 123 -15.38 3.50 -8.82
CA ILE A 123 -14.54 3.47 -7.60
C ILE A 123 -13.83 4.81 -7.39
N LEU A 124 -13.42 5.48 -8.45
CA LEU A 124 -12.74 6.78 -8.39
C LEU A 124 -13.58 7.86 -7.70
N ASN A 125 -14.90 7.76 -7.79
CA ASN A 125 -15.84 8.68 -7.15
C ASN A 125 -16.06 8.40 -5.65
N ALA A 126 -15.60 7.27 -5.13
CA ALA A 126 -15.64 7.00 -3.70
C ALA A 126 -14.62 7.90 -2.98
N ALA A 127 -15.04 8.59 -1.92
CA ALA A 127 -14.10 9.41 -1.14
C ALA A 127 -12.97 8.53 -0.58
N ALA A 128 -11.76 9.08 -0.55
CA ALA A 128 -10.62 8.40 0.06
C ALA A 128 -10.95 8.05 1.52
N ALA A 129 -10.92 6.77 1.83
CA ALA A 129 -11.19 6.25 3.17
C ALA A 129 -10.51 4.90 3.32
N ASP A 130 -10.19 4.52 4.54
CA ASP A 130 -9.80 3.17 4.88
C ASP A 130 -10.98 2.19 4.72
N GLU A 131 -10.70 0.90 4.69
CA GLU A 131 -11.68 -0.16 4.49
C GLU A 131 -12.77 -0.17 5.56
N GLU A 132 -12.48 0.19 6.82
CA GLU A 132 -13.47 0.28 7.89
C GLU A 132 -14.48 1.41 7.63
N LYS A 133 -13.99 2.59 7.26
CA LYS A 133 -14.87 3.72 6.90
C LYS A 133 -15.67 3.44 5.65
N LEU A 134 -15.08 2.77 4.66
CA LEU A 134 -15.78 2.32 3.46
C LEU A 134 -16.88 1.32 3.82
N TYR A 135 -16.59 0.33 4.64
CA TYR A 135 -17.53 -0.66 5.12
C TYR A 135 -18.74 -0.02 5.80
N HIS A 136 -18.51 0.84 6.79
CA HIS A 136 -19.60 1.55 7.47
C HIS A 136 -20.44 2.43 6.54
N ARG A 137 -19.80 3.08 5.57
CA ARG A 137 -20.51 3.87 4.55
C ARG A 137 -21.38 3.00 3.66
N LEU A 138 -20.85 1.89 3.16
CA LEU A 138 -21.60 0.95 2.32
C LEU A 138 -22.75 0.28 3.07
N LEU A 139 -22.63 0.09 4.39
CA LEU A 139 -23.75 -0.35 5.23
C LEU A 139 -24.84 0.71 5.33
N ALA A 140 -24.45 1.98 5.53
CA ALA A 140 -25.39 3.10 5.67
C ALA A 140 -26.07 3.49 4.35
N GLU A 141 -25.40 3.28 3.22
CA GLU A 141 -25.86 3.71 1.88
C GLU A 141 -25.87 2.53 0.90
N PRO A 142 -26.83 1.58 1.02
CA PRO A 142 -26.90 0.38 0.18
C PRO A 142 -26.95 0.66 -1.32
N ASP A 143 -27.55 1.78 -1.72
CA ASP A 143 -27.66 2.20 -3.13
C ASP A 143 -26.30 2.58 -3.77
N LYS A 144 -25.28 2.84 -2.95
CA LYS A 144 -23.92 3.11 -3.41
C LYS A 144 -23.05 1.88 -3.52
N ARG A 145 -23.58 0.70 -3.23
CA ARG A 145 -22.85 -0.55 -3.44
C ARG A 145 -22.67 -0.78 -4.94
N LEU A 146 -21.47 -1.20 -5.29
CA LEU A 146 -21.19 -1.63 -6.65
C LEU A 146 -22.01 -2.90 -6.90
N GLY A 147 -23.06 -2.85 -7.66
CA GLY A 147 -23.97 -3.93 -8.08
C GLY A 147 -23.77 -5.34 -7.52
N SER A 148 -24.28 -6.36 -8.19
CA SER A 148 -24.14 -7.77 -7.76
C SER A 148 -22.74 -8.37 -7.99
N ASN A 149 -21.78 -7.61 -8.52
CA ASN A 149 -20.40 -8.06 -8.66
C ASN A 149 -19.69 -7.94 -7.32
N LEU A 150 -19.59 -9.05 -6.62
CA LEU A 150 -19.01 -9.17 -5.27
C LEU A 150 -17.49 -8.97 -5.27
N SER A 151 -16.84 -9.00 -6.42
CA SER A 151 -15.40 -8.84 -6.56
C SER A 151 -15.05 -8.24 -7.91
N LEU A 152 -13.98 -7.45 -7.94
CA LEU A 152 -13.44 -6.87 -9.17
C LEU A 152 -12.64 -7.89 -9.98
N MET A 153 -12.10 -8.94 -9.33
CA MET A 153 -11.26 -9.96 -9.99
C MET A 153 -12.05 -11.20 -10.41
N SER A 154 -13.29 -11.36 -9.94
CA SER A 154 -14.12 -12.53 -10.25
C SER A 154 -15.57 -12.15 -10.46
N HIS A 155 -16.21 -12.76 -11.47
CA HIS A 155 -17.63 -12.57 -11.78
C HIS A 155 -18.53 -13.37 -10.81
N GLY A 156 -19.11 -12.67 -9.83
CA GLY A 156 -20.07 -13.24 -8.89
C GLY A 156 -19.48 -14.15 -7.82
N ARG A 157 -18.17 -14.12 -7.62
CA ARG A 157 -17.46 -14.80 -6.53
C ARG A 157 -16.53 -13.82 -5.82
N PRO A 158 -16.24 -14.03 -4.51
CA PRO A 158 -15.16 -13.30 -3.86
C PRO A 158 -13.81 -13.69 -4.46
N ASP A 159 -12.90 -12.72 -4.57
CA ASP A 159 -11.51 -12.96 -4.95
C ASP A 159 -10.60 -13.23 -3.72
N ILE A 160 -11.18 -13.15 -2.52
CA ILE A 160 -10.58 -13.57 -1.26
C ILE A 160 -11.34 -14.79 -0.72
N VAL A 161 -10.62 -15.85 -0.39
CA VAL A 161 -11.20 -17.14 0.02
C VAL A 161 -10.55 -17.61 1.31
N TRP A 162 -11.39 -18.02 2.28
CA TRP A 162 -10.92 -18.70 3.47
C TRP A 162 -10.76 -20.19 3.20
N ASP A 163 -9.53 -20.70 3.32
CA ASP A 163 -9.21 -22.11 3.08
C ASP A 163 -9.09 -22.94 4.37
N GLY A 164 -9.48 -22.38 5.50
CA GLY A 164 -9.45 -23.05 6.81
C GLY A 164 -8.07 -23.08 7.47
N VAL A 165 -7.07 -22.48 6.85
CA VAL A 165 -5.71 -22.44 7.37
C VAL A 165 -5.46 -21.07 8.03
N SER A 166 -5.08 -21.10 9.31
CA SER A 166 -4.58 -19.89 9.98
C SER A 166 -3.26 -19.46 9.34
N ARG A 167 -3.03 -18.15 9.30
CA ARG A 167 -1.83 -17.57 8.69
C ARG A 167 -0.55 -18.12 9.30
N PHE A 168 0.31 -18.72 8.48
CA PHE A 168 1.67 -19.10 8.86
C PHE A 168 2.69 -17.98 8.61
N ARG A 169 2.28 -16.90 7.92
CA ARG A 169 3.16 -15.78 7.52
C ARG A 169 2.52 -14.46 7.87
N ASP A 170 3.35 -13.53 8.31
CA ASP A 170 2.93 -12.17 8.60
C ASP A 170 3.05 -11.30 7.33
N PHE A 171 2.06 -11.42 6.44
CA PHE A 171 2.00 -10.65 5.20
C PHE A 171 1.88 -9.14 5.46
N GLU A 172 1.23 -8.75 6.54
CA GLU A 172 1.06 -7.35 6.92
C GLU A 172 2.40 -6.73 7.32
N ALA A 173 3.19 -7.43 8.14
CA ALA A 173 4.53 -6.98 8.49
C ALA A 173 5.46 -6.92 7.27
N ALA A 174 5.43 -7.93 6.40
CA ALA A 174 6.22 -7.95 5.18
C ALA A 174 5.88 -6.78 4.24
N PHE A 175 4.60 -6.46 4.10
CA PHE A 175 4.15 -5.32 3.31
C PHE A 175 4.59 -3.99 3.95
N ALA A 176 4.39 -3.82 5.25
CA ALA A 176 4.82 -2.63 5.97
C ALA A 176 6.33 -2.38 5.84
N ASP A 177 7.15 -3.44 5.96
CA ASP A 177 8.60 -3.34 5.80
C ASP A 177 9.02 -3.02 4.36
N SER A 178 8.29 -3.54 3.38
CA SER A 178 8.52 -3.25 1.96
C SER A 178 8.22 -1.78 1.63
N LEU A 179 7.09 -1.26 2.12
CA LEU A 179 6.74 0.16 2.00
C LEU A 179 7.78 1.06 2.65
N ARG A 180 8.22 0.74 3.87
CA ARG A 180 9.27 1.50 4.56
C ARG A 180 10.57 1.55 3.75
N ARG A 181 10.97 0.43 3.13
CA ARG A 181 12.16 0.36 2.26
C ARG A 181 12.02 1.25 1.04
N SER A 182 10.92 1.12 0.30
CA SER A 182 10.67 1.92 -0.90
C SER A 182 10.59 3.42 -0.61
N LEU A 183 10.00 3.80 0.52
CA LEU A 183 9.98 5.21 0.96
C LEU A 183 11.38 5.73 1.24
N ARG A 184 12.22 4.97 1.95
CA ARG A 184 13.62 5.34 2.20
C ARG A 184 14.41 5.53 0.92
N GLU A 185 14.28 4.60 -0.03
CA GLU A 185 14.94 4.67 -1.33
C GLU A 185 14.46 5.88 -2.14
N SER A 186 13.16 6.15 -2.15
CA SER A 186 12.58 7.31 -2.83
C SER A 186 13.06 8.63 -2.24
N ILE A 187 13.16 8.72 -0.90
CA ILE A 187 13.70 9.91 -0.21
C ILE A 187 15.18 10.09 -0.55
N GLN A 188 15.96 9.02 -0.57
CA GLN A 188 17.38 9.07 -0.92
C GLN A 188 17.57 9.53 -2.38
N LEU A 189 16.71 9.08 -3.29
CA LEU A 189 16.76 9.47 -4.70
C LEU A 189 16.27 10.90 -4.92
N ALA A 190 15.17 11.29 -4.28
CA ALA A 190 14.59 12.64 -4.40
C ALA A 190 15.44 13.71 -3.70
N GLY A 191 16.09 13.34 -2.60
CA GLY A 191 16.94 14.26 -1.82
C GLY A 191 18.24 14.67 -2.51
N GLY A 192 18.66 13.98 -3.57
CA GLY A 192 19.88 14.32 -4.33
C GLY A 192 21.16 14.43 -3.48
N LEU A 193 21.09 13.98 -2.22
CA LEU A 193 22.18 14.12 -1.26
C LEU A 193 23.34 13.22 -1.65
N THR A 194 24.48 13.84 -1.94
CA THR A 194 25.72 13.12 -2.13
C THR A 194 26.09 12.36 -0.84
N LYS A 195 26.86 11.27 -0.96
CA LYS A 195 27.35 10.52 0.22
C LYS A 195 28.09 11.41 1.25
N VAL A 196 28.60 12.57 0.81
CA VAL A 196 29.29 13.56 1.64
C VAL A 196 28.29 14.35 2.48
N GLU A 197 27.17 14.75 1.89
CA GLU A 197 26.08 15.48 2.57
C GLU A 197 25.36 14.56 3.57
N GLN A 198 25.14 13.29 3.22
CA GLN A 198 24.60 12.28 4.16
C GLN A 198 25.50 12.06 5.38
N LYS A 199 26.83 12.13 5.20
CA LYS A 199 27.81 12.00 6.29
C LYS A 199 27.84 13.24 7.18
N ALA A 200 27.66 14.45 6.60
CA ALA A 200 27.57 15.70 7.33
C ALA A 200 26.25 15.81 8.12
N GLN A 201 25.11 15.36 7.54
CA GLN A 201 23.82 15.30 8.25
C GLN A 201 23.82 14.29 9.40
N LYS A 202 24.51 13.13 9.28
CA LYS A 202 24.66 12.18 10.40
C LYS A 202 25.40 12.76 11.60
N HIS A 203 26.24 13.76 11.39
CA HIS A 203 27.01 14.40 12.49
C HIS A 203 26.25 15.58 13.14
N ASN A 204 25.24 16.15 12.46
CA ASN A 204 24.45 17.29 12.93
C ASN A 204 22.95 16.99 13.06
N SER A 205 22.53 15.72 13.15
CA SER A 205 21.11 15.37 13.24
C SER A 205 20.57 15.82 14.59
N THR A 206 19.79 16.91 14.56
CA THR A 206 19.03 17.39 15.71
C THR A 206 17.91 16.40 16.08
N ASN A 207 17.36 16.52 17.28
CA ASN A 207 16.31 15.62 17.76
C ASN A 207 15.07 15.60 16.85
N TYR A 208 14.72 16.72 16.21
CA TYR A 208 13.59 16.79 15.28
C TYR A 208 13.87 16.07 13.96
N HIS A 209 15.08 16.11 13.41
CA HIS A 209 15.46 15.30 12.25
C HIS A 209 15.33 13.80 12.56
N ARG A 210 15.87 13.40 13.70
CA ARG A 210 15.80 11.99 14.15
C ARG A 210 14.36 11.55 14.38
N ALA A 211 13.50 12.43 14.94
CA ALA A 211 12.09 12.14 15.14
C ALA A 211 11.35 11.97 13.81
N LYS A 212 11.60 12.85 12.82
CA LYS A 212 11.03 12.69 11.47
C LYS A 212 11.47 11.38 10.82
N GLU A 213 12.77 11.05 10.86
CA GLU A 213 13.30 9.78 10.34
C GLU A 213 12.70 8.57 11.06
N TRP A 214 12.44 8.68 12.36
CA TRP A 214 11.81 7.61 13.11
C TRP A 214 10.37 7.35 12.64
N PHE A 215 9.56 8.38 12.33
CA PHE A 215 8.24 8.19 11.73
C PHE A 215 8.33 7.50 10.36
N VAL A 216 9.21 7.98 9.48
CA VAL A 216 9.44 7.39 8.16
C VAL A 216 9.84 5.91 8.26
N SER A 217 10.58 5.56 9.32
CA SER A 217 11.09 4.20 9.49
C SER A 217 10.20 3.27 10.31
N SER A 218 9.26 3.80 11.11
CA SER A 218 8.55 3.02 12.12
C SER A 218 7.03 3.00 11.95
N TYR A 219 6.46 3.97 11.21
CA TYR A 219 5.02 4.08 11.02
C TYR A 219 4.66 4.16 9.54
N PRO A 220 4.00 3.13 8.95
CA PRO A 220 3.69 3.12 7.53
C PRO A 220 2.88 4.32 7.04
N LEU A 221 1.79 4.67 7.74
CA LEU A 221 0.92 5.79 7.34
C LEU A 221 1.52 7.15 7.68
N LEU A 222 1.85 7.39 8.94
CA LEU A 222 2.46 8.66 9.37
C LEU A 222 3.85 8.85 8.76
N GLY A 223 4.58 7.77 8.50
CA GLY A 223 5.87 7.80 7.82
C GLY A 223 5.75 8.23 6.36
N ALA A 224 4.71 7.79 5.66
CA ALA A 224 4.43 8.23 4.29
C ALA A 224 4.11 9.74 4.26
N VAL A 225 3.30 10.21 5.21
CA VAL A 225 2.99 11.65 5.37
C VAL A 225 4.28 12.41 5.70
N ALA A 226 5.04 11.98 6.71
CA ALA A 226 6.30 12.61 7.13
C ALA A 226 7.32 12.67 5.98
N ALA A 227 7.39 11.64 5.16
CA ALA A 227 8.28 11.59 4.00
C ALA A 227 7.93 12.64 2.94
N GLY A 228 6.63 12.92 2.75
CA GLY A 228 6.15 13.90 1.79
C GLY A 228 6.47 15.35 2.15
N PHE A 229 6.77 15.64 3.42
CA PHE A 229 7.06 17.00 3.86
C PHE A 229 8.56 17.34 3.80
N GLN A 230 8.88 18.45 3.15
CA GLN A 230 10.22 19.04 3.23
C GLN A 230 10.38 19.74 4.60
N LEU A 231 11.44 19.41 5.32
CA LEU A 231 11.73 20.04 6.61
C LEU A 231 12.40 21.40 6.38
N VAL A 232 11.84 22.46 6.99
CA VAL A 232 12.32 23.85 6.95
C VAL A 232 12.63 24.28 8.37
N ASP A 233 13.92 24.38 8.70
CA ASP A 233 14.43 24.79 10.01
C ASP A 233 15.26 26.09 9.95
N ASP A 234 15.07 26.88 8.90
CA ASP A 234 15.66 28.23 8.82
C ASP A 234 15.03 29.15 9.86
N LEU A 235 15.85 29.59 10.81
CA LEU A 235 15.40 30.42 11.94
C LEU A 235 14.72 31.74 11.48
N ALA A 236 15.23 32.38 10.42
CA ALA A 236 14.66 33.61 9.90
C ALA A 236 13.28 33.40 9.29
N VAL A 237 13.08 32.30 8.57
CA VAL A 237 11.80 31.89 8.00
C VAL A 237 10.80 31.58 9.12
N VAL A 238 11.17 30.74 10.07
CA VAL A 238 10.34 30.31 11.19
C VAL A 238 9.91 31.48 12.09
N GLN A 239 10.81 32.41 12.37
CA GLN A 239 10.49 33.61 13.12
C GLN A 239 9.53 34.53 12.37
N ARG A 240 9.74 34.74 11.06
CA ARG A 240 8.84 35.53 10.22
C ARG A 240 7.43 34.94 10.16
N MET A 241 7.34 33.64 10.12
CA MET A 241 6.06 32.90 10.11
C MET A 241 5.45 32.74 11.51
N ARG A 242 6.14 33.15 12.55
CA ARG A 242 5.73 33.06 13.96
C ARG A 242 5.42 31.61 14.38
N VAL A 243 6.20 30.65 13.90
CA VAL A 243 6.06 29.26 14.31
C VAL A 243 6.72 29.06 15.67
N PRO A 244 5.96 28.75 16.73
CA PRO A 244 6.53 28.64 18.07
C PRO A 244 7.36 27.38 18.27
N ILE A 245 6.89 26.23 17.74
CA ILE A 245 7.55 24.92 17.87
C ILE A 245 7.65 24.26 16.49
N ALA A 246 6.53 23.88 15.91
CA ALA A 246 6.42 23.30 14.57
C ALA A 246 5.09 23.70 13.92
N ALA A 247 5.00 23.59 12.60
CA ALA A 247 3.76 23.76 11.83
C ALA A 247 3.90 23.10 10.46
N VAL A 248 2.81 22.56 9.91
CA VAL A 248 2.76 22.01 8.56
C VAL A 248 2.05 22.95 7.60
N ASN A 249 2.57 23.03 6.38
CA ASN A 249 1.87 23.59 5.24
C ASN A 249 1.62 22.47 4.23
N ALA A 250 0.41 21.95 4.22
CA ALA A 250 0.02 20.83 3.36
C ALA A 250 0.06 21.18 1.86
N HIS A 251 -0.18 22.46 1.49
CA HIS A 251 -0.12 22.87 0.08
C HIS A 251 1.30 22.91 -0.47
N LEU A 252 2.26 23.35 0.32
CA LEU A 252 3.67 23.41 -0.06
C LEU A 252 4.42 22.15 0.29
N GLN A 253 3.78 21.23 1.02
CA GLN A 253 4.42 20.02 1.58
C GLN A 253 5.66 20.38 2.42
N GLU A 254 5.53 21.38 3.25
CA GLU A 254 6.60 21.88 4.12
C GLU A 254 6.26 21.66 5.60
N LEU A 255 7.23 21.16 6.36
CA LEU A 255 7.21 21.05 7.80
C LEU A 255 8.19 22.08 8.37
N TYR A 256 7.66 23.15 8.94
CA TYR A 256 8.44 24.17 9.62
C TYR A 256 8.73 23.73 11.06
N VAL A 257 9.99 23.83 11.45
CA VAL A 257 10.45 23.47 12.79
C VAL A 257 11.30 24.61 13.36
N ASN A 258 10.96 25.05 14.56
CA ASN A 258 11.76 26.08 15.24
C ASN A 258 13.04 25.45 15.84
N PRO A 259 14.23 25.71 15.27
CA PRO A 259 15.48 25.12 15.74
C PRO A 259 15.91 25.67 17.11
N GLY A 260 15.29 26.77 17.58
CA GLY A 260 15.50 27.29 18.92
C GLY A 260 14.86 26.47 20.04
N CYS A 261 13.91 25.59 19.71
CA CYS A 261 13.24 24.70 20.67
C CYS A 261 14.15 23.55 21.09
N ARG A 262 14.49 23.50 22.37
CA ARG A 262 15.32 22.42 22.95
C ARG A 262 14.45 21.29 23.50
N LEU A 263 13.77 20.58 22.61
CA LEU A 263 12.99 19.42 22.97
C LEU A 263 13.83 18.14 22.86
N SER A 264 13.52 17.16 23.71
CA SER A 264 14.07 15.81 23.63
C SER A 264 13.57 15.08 22.39
N PHE A 265 14.17 13.95 22.06
CA PHE A 265 13.72 13.10 20.95
C PHE A 265 12.27 12.65 21.11
N GLU A 266 11.86 12.26 22.33
CA GLU A 266 10.50 11.80 22.62
C GLU A 266 9.46 12.94 22.50
N GLU A 267 9.82 14.12 22.99
CA GLU A 267 8.95 15.31 22.85
C GLU A 267 8.79 15.71 21.38
N TRP A 268 9.86 15.63 20.58
CA TRP A 268 9.77 15.88 19.15
C TRP A 268 8.90 14.84 18.44
N LYS A 269 8.94 13.56 18.83
CA LYS A 269 8.00 12.56 18.29
C LYS A 269 6.56 12.94 18.57
N PHE A 270 6.25 13.41 19.78
CA PHE A 270 4.90 13.85 20.12
C PHE A 270 4.46 15.05 19.27
N VAL A 271 5.31 16.10 19.16
CA VAL A 271 5.04 17.28 18.35
C VAL A 271 4.80 16.92 16.90
N LEU A 272 5.70 16.15 16.29
CA LEU A 272 5.58 15.77 14.88
C LEU A 272 4.40 14.84 14.62
N ALA A 273 4.03 13.95 15.56
CA ALA A 273 2.80 13.17 15.45
C ALA A 273 1.57 14.08 15.36
N HIS A 274 1.51 15.13 16.16
CA HIS A 274 0.42 16.11 16.15
C HIS A 274 0.35 16.85 14.80
N GLU A 275 1.50 17.23 14.25
CA GLU A 275 1.56 17.95 12.97
C GLU A 275 1.19 17.08 11.76
N PHE A 276 1.35 15.77 11.84
CA PHE A 276 1.05 14.83 10.75
C PHE A 276 -0.38 14.26 10.79
N LEU A 277 -1.14 14.50 11.86
CA LEU A 277 -2.53 14.04 12.04
C LEU A 277 -3.53 15.14 11.66
#